data_d2a9dabd4ba2961002e8572e6dc03999
#
_entry.id   d2a9dabd4ba2961002e8572e6dc03999
#
_cell.length_a   1.000
_cell.length_b   1.000
_cell.length_c   1.000
_cell.angle_alpha   90.00
_cell.angle_beta   90.00
_cell.angle_gamma   90.00
#
_symmetry.space_group_name_H-M   'P 1'
#
loop_
_entity.id
_entity.type
_entity.pdbx_description
1 polymer ?
#
loop_
_entity_poly.entity_id
_entity_poly.type
_entity_poly.pdbx_seq_one_letter_code
_entity_poly.pdbx_strand_id
1 'polypeptide(L)'
;KYTAFTWRNHSLCPITSTDSITLSDLKNYELQRRKVIDNTESFVNGYPSNNVLLYGDRGTGKSSTVHAVLNEYAKEGLRMIEISKSDISDLTLIREILAGSPMKFIIFIDDLCFDSHDDSFGELKAALEGSLCGRKHNTIIYATSNRRHLIKESFSDRENDINRNDIMQEQLSLSDRFGLSITFINPDKKDYLDIVDKIAKDRMLSVNQDKLHLVAEQWASRKGGRSPRCA
;
A
#
# COMPACT_ATOMS: atom_id res chain seq x y z
N LYS A 1 5.51 14.94 18.05
CA LYS A 1 6.89 15.18 17.61
C LYS A 1 7.24 14.35 16.38
N TYR A 2 6.83 13.06 16.33
CA TYR A 2 7.09 12.14 15.22
C TYR A 2 5.82 11.86 14.44
N THR A 3 5.95 11.68 13.11
CA THR A 3 4.83 11.39 12.20
C THR A 3 4.69 9.91 11.89
N ALA A 4 5.80 9.16 11.96
CA ALA A 4 5.83 7.74 11.67
C ALA A 4 6.54 6.94 12.78
N PHE A 5 6.09 5.70 12.92
CA PHE A 5 6.61 4.74 13.89
C PHE A 5 6.74 3.38 13.21
N THR A 6 7.62 2.54 13.73
CA THR A 6 7.64 1.11 13.45
C THR A 6 7.28 0.34 14.72
N TRP A 7 6.61 -0.77 14.56
CA TRP A 7 6.31 -1.68 15.66
C TRP A 7 7.45 -2.68 15.82
N ARG A 8 8.02 -2.76 17.01
CA ARG A 8 9.10 -3.71 17.33
C ARG A 8 9.03 -4.08 18.80
N ASN A 9 9.19 -5.36 19.12
CA ASN A 9 9.23 -5.86 20.50
C ASN A 9 8.05 -5.32 21.33
N HIS A 10 6.84 -5.40 20.79
CA HIS A 10 5.60 -4.91 21.39
C HIS A 10 5.63 -3.42 21.79
N SER A 11 6.39 -2.61 21.08
CA SER A 11 6.56 -1.19 21.38
C SER A 11 6.57 -0.32 20.11
N LEU A 12 6.07 0.91 20.24
CA LEU A 12 6.12 1.93 19.19
C LEU A 12 7.50 2.59 19.18
N CYS A 13 8.28 2.35 18.12
CA CYS A 13 9.58 2.95 17.91
C CYS A 13 9.46 4.10 16.91
N PRO A 14 9.79 5.35 17.27
CA PRO A 14 9.65 6.48 16.36
C PRO A 14 10.65 6.40 15.20
N ILE A 15 10.20 6.74 14.00
CA ILE A 15 11.04 6.90 12.82
C ILE A 15 11.48 8.35 12.78
N THR A 16 12.80 8.58 12.85
CA THR A 16 13.38 9.93 12.92
C THR A 16 13.49 10.62 11.58
N SER A 17 13.61 9.84 10.49
CA SER A 17 13.68 10.35 9.11
C SER A 17 12.70 9.55 8.25
N THR A 18 11.61 10.19 7.84
CA THR A 18 10.65 9.64 6.89
C THR A 18 11.01 10.05 5.47
N ASP A 19 10.55 9.27 4.50
CA ASP A 19 10.61 9.66 3.08
C ASP A 19 9.88 10.99 2.88
N SER A 20 10.51 11.92 2.18
CA SER A 20 9.96 13.25 1.90
C SER A 20 9.06 13.29 0.66
N ILE A 21 8.70 12.14 0.11
CA ILE A 21 7.86 12.04 -1.09
C ILE A 21 6.53 12.76 -0.90
N THR A 22 6.14 13.55 -1.90
CA THR A 22 4.87 14.27 -1.92
C THR A 22 3.93 13.70 -2.97
N LEU A 23 2.65 14.05 -2.90
CA LEU A 23 1.66 13.66 -3.93
C LEU A 23 2.00 14.22 -5.32
N SER A 24 2.70 15.35 -5.41
CA SER A 24 3.15 15.95 -6.66
C SER A 24 4.34 15.24 -7.31
N ASP A 25 5.14 14.51 -6.53
CA ASP A 25 6.26 13.72 -7.04
C ASP A 25 5.80 12.47 -7.78
N LEU A 26 4.60 11.98 -7.44
CA LEU A 26 4.03 10.80 -8.05
C LEU A 26 3.45 11.14 -9.42
N LYS A 27 3.89 10.41 -10.44
CA LYS A 27 3.41 10.58 -11.82
C LYS A 27 2.53 9.40 -12.20
N ASN A 28 1.46 9.70 -12.99
CA ASN A 28 0.43 8.73 -13.37
C ASN A 28 -0.42 8.22 -12.17
N TYR A 29 -1.40 7.37 -12.41
CA TYR A 29 -2.33 6.78 -11.43
C TYR A 29 -3.20 7.80 -10.68
N GLU A 30 -3.59 8.90 -11.33
CA GLU A 30 -4.38 9.97 -10.73
C GLU A 30 -5.68 9.45 -10.11
N LEU A 31 -6.39 8.54 -10.80
CA LEU A 31 -7.63 7.94 -10.30
C LEU A 31 -7.40 7.05 -9.06
N GLN A 32 -6.36 6.23 -9.09
CA GLN A 32 -5.99 5.36 -7.97
C GLN A 32 -5.61 6.20 -6.74
N ARG A 33 -4.74 7.18 -6.95
CA ARG A 33 -4.31 8.10 -5.89
C ARG A 33 -5.47 8.90 -5.31
N ARG A 34 -6.37 9.38 -6.17
CA ARG A 34 -7.56 10.12 -5.72
C ARG A 34 -8.40 9.30 -4.74
N LYS A 35 -8.63 8.02 -5.03
CA LYS A 35 -9.35 7.13 -4.11
C LYS A 35 -8.68 6.99 -2.75
N VAL A 36 -7.34 6.90 -2.72
CA VAL A 36 -6.57 6.83 -1.45
C VAL A 36 -6.69 8.15 -0.69
N ILE A 37 -6.54 9.28 -1.39
CA ILE A 37 -6.64 10.63 -0.82
C ILE A 37 -8.02 10.84 -0.22
N ASP A 38 -9.09 10.62 -0.98
CA ASP A 38 -10.48 10.83 -0.53
C ASP A 38 -10.83 9.98 0.70
N ASN A 39 -10.37 8.72 0.72
CA ASN A 39 -10.55 7.82 1.87
C ASN A 39 -9.76 8.31 3.10
N THR A 40 -8.53 8.80 2.91
CA THR A 40 -7.71 9.31 4.00
C THR A 40 -8.23 10.62 4.54
N GLU A 41 -8.66 11.54 3.66
CA GLU A 41 -9.30 12.81 4.04
C GLU A 41 -10.56 12.57 4.86
N SER A 42 -11.42 11.64 4.43
CA SER A 42 -12.59 11.21 5.20
C SER A 42 -12.20 10.71 6.59
N PHE A 43 -11.16 9.87 6.69
CA PHE A 43 -10.67 9.34 7.95
C PHE A 43 -10.15 10.43 8.89
N VAL A 44 -9.32 11.35 8.40
CA VAL A 44 -8.75 12.46 9.19
C VAL A 44 -9.87 13.34 9.72
N ASN A 45 -10.87 13.64 8.90
CA ASN A 45 -12.03 14.44 9.26
C ASN A 45 -13.06 13.71 10.14
N GLY A 46 -12.82 12.43 10.49
CA GLY A 46 -13.69 11.66 11.37
C GLY A 46 -14.93 11.08 10.68
N TYR A 47 -15.00 11.11 9.35
CA TYR A 47 -16.04 10.46 8.57
C TYR A 47 -15.78 8.96 8.39
N PRO A 48 -16.81 8.18 8.01
CA PRO A 48 -16.63 6.77 7.67
C PRO A 48 -15.58 6.57 6.60
N SER A 49 -14.66 5.66 6.83
CA SER A 49 -13.55 5.34 5.96
C SER A 49 -13.27 3.84 5.94
N ASN A 50 -12.59 3.36 4.93
CA ASN A 50 -12.32 1.94 4.74
C ASN A 50 -10.84 1.60 4.99
N ASN A 51 -10.58 0.36 5.38
CA ASN A 51 -9.25 -0.22 5.20
C ASN A 51 -8.95 -0.30 3.70
N VAL A 52 -7.68 -0.14 3.31
CA VAL A 52 -7.27 -0.03 1.91
C VAL A 52 -6.24 -1.09 1.56
N LEU A 53 -6.49 -1.80 0.46
CA LEU A 53 -5.52 -2.68 -0.17
C LEU A 53 -5.09 -2.10 -1.52
N LEU A 54 -3.81 -1.77 -1.66
CA LEU A 54 -3.21 -1.39 -2.93
C LEU A 54 -2.45 -2.60 -3.48
N TYR A 55 -2.87 -3.14 -4.61
CA TYR A 55 -2.24 -4.32 -5.18
C TYR A 55 -1.87 -4.14 -6.65
N GLY A 56 -0.99 -4.98 -7.18
CA GLY A 56 -0.57 -4.97 -8.58
C GLY A 56 0.94 -4.93 -8.77
N ASP A 57 1.39 -4.45 -9.92
CA ASP A 57 2.77 -4.61 -10.36
C ASP A 57 3.78 -3.87 -9.47
N ARG A 58 4.99 -4.40 -9.41
CA ARG A 58 6.10 -3.78 -8.66
C ARG A 58 6.52 -2.46 -9.31
N GLY A 59 6.94 -1.51 -8.47
CA GLY A 59 7.46 -0.23 -8.93
C GLY A 59 6.43 0.76 -9.46
N THR A 60 5.13 0.50 -9.23
CA THR A 60 4.01 1.36 -9.65
C THR A 60 3.67 2.47 -8.66
N GLY A 61 4.37 2.56 -7.52
CA GLY A 61 4.19 3.64 -6.55
C GLY A 61 3.16 3.38 -5.45
N LYS A 62 2.75 2.11 -5.20
CA LYS A 62 1.79 1.76 -4.13
C LYS A 62 2.21 2.29 -2.76
N SER A 63 3.36 1.83 -2.26
CA SER A 63 3.89 2.25 -0.94
C SER A 63 4.19 3.75 -0.93
N SER A 64 4.74 4.28 -2.03
CA SER A 64 5.00 5.72 -2.18
C SER A 64 3.73 6.56 -2.08
N THR A 65 2.58 6.07 -2.57
CA THR A 65 1.29 6.75 -2.43
C THR A 65 0.87 6.83 -0.96
N VAL A 66 1.08 5.77 -0.19
CA VAL A 66 0.73 5.75 1.25
C VAL A 66 1.64 6.71 2.04
N HIS A 67 2.96 6.74 1.72
CA HIS A 67 3.90 7.68 2.35
C HIS A 67 3.58 9.14 1.98
N ALA A 68 3.25 9.42 0.72
CA ALA A 68 2.90 10.76 0.29
C ALA A 68 1.63 11.28 0.98
N VAL A 69 0.64 10.42 1.18
CA VAL A 69 -0.59 10.74 1.93
C VAL A 69 -0.29 11.01 3.41
N LEU A 70 0.62 10.26 4.03
CA LEU A 70 1.08 10.57 5.39
C LEU A 70 1.66 11.97 5.47
N ASN A 71 2.56 12.31 4.54
CA ASN A 71 3.23 13.62 4.53
C ASN A 71 2.23 14.77 4.33
N GLU A 72 1.22 14.57 3.50
CA GLU A 72 0.15 15.55 3.24
C GLU A 72 -0.65 15.85 4.50
N TYR A 73 -1.16 14.82 5.17
CA TYR A 73 -2.08 14.96 6.29
C TYR A 73 -1.40 14.93 7.69
N ALA A 74 -0.05 14.89 7.75
CA ALA A 74 0.68 14.86 9.03
C ALA A 74 0.38 16.07 9.92
N LYS A 75 0.17 17.26 9.32
CA LYS A 75 -0.17 18.50 10.04
C LYS A 75 -1.59 18.47 10.61
N GLU A 76 -2.47 17.69 10.01
CA GLU A 76 -3.86 17.48 10.44
C GLU A 76 -4.01 16.36 11.47
N GLY A 77 -2.89 15.84 11.97
CA GLY A 77 -2.91 14.85 13.04
C GLY A 77 -2.80 13.39 12.56
N LEU A 78 -2.57 13.16 11.26
CA LEU A 78 -2.32 11.81 10.76
C LEU A 78 -0.94 11.30 11.19
N ARG A 79 -0.88 10.04 11.59
CA ARG A 79 0.33 9.31 11.95
C ARG A 79 0.33 7.95 11.27
N MET A 80 1.50 7.34 11.13
CA MET A 80 1.63 6.00 10.55
C MET A 80 2.41 5.08 11.49
N ILE A 81 1.97 3.84 11.54
CA ILE A 81 2.70 2.77 12.21
C ILE A 81 2.95 1.68 11.16
N GLU A 82 4.20 1.50 10.81
CA GLU A 82 4.61 0.41 9.95
C GLU A 82 4.79 -0.86 10.78
N ILE A 83 4.12 -1.92 10.36
CA ILE A 83 4.22 -3.23 10.98
C ILE A 83 4.67 -4.27 9.95
N SER A 84 5.40 -5.27 10.40
CA SER A 84 5.73 -6.43 9.56
C SER A 84 4.56 -7.42 9.54
N LYS A 85 4.58 -8.32 8.57
CA LYS A 85 3.59 -9.41 8.51
C LYS A 85 3.59 -10.26 9.79
N SER A 86 4.75 -10.50 10.38
CA SER A 86 4.88 -11.26 11.64
C SER A 86 4.24 -10.59 12.85
N ASP A 87 3.97 -9.29 12.78
CA ASP A 87 3.38 -8.52 13.88
C ASP A 87 1.86 -8.34 13.73
N ILE A 88 1.22 -9.02 12.77
CA ILE A 88 -0.24 -8.93 12.53
C ILE A 88 -1.03 -9.37 13.78
N SER A 89 -0.54 -10.37 14.50
CA SER A 89 -1.12 -10.80 15.80
C SER A 89 -1.24 -9.69 16.83
N ASP A 90 -0.35 -8.70 16.76
CA ASP A 90 -0.33 -7.57 17.69
C ASP A 90 -1.31 -6.43 17.32
N LEU A 91 -2.05 -6.54 16.22
CA LEU A 91 -2.97 -5.47 15.76
C LEU A 91 -3.97 -5.03 16.84
N THR A 92 -4.46 -5.96 17.64
CA THR A 92 -5.37 -5.65 18.75
C THR A 92 -4.67 -4.85 19.83
N LEU A 93 -3.47 -5.26 20.25
CA LEU A 93 -2.65 -4.55 21.23
C LEU A 93 -2.27 -3.13 20.74
N ILE A 94 -1.86 -3.01 19.49
CA ILE A 94 -1.54 -1.71 18.87
C ILE A 94 -2.75 -0.78 18.96
N ARG A 95 -3.94 -1.26 18.59
CA ARG A 95 -5.17 -0.47 18.66
C ARG A 95 -5.54 -0.06 20.10
N GLU A 96 -5.27 -0.92 21.07
CA GLU A 96 -5.50 -0.60 22.48
C GLU A 96 -4.59 0.51 22.98
N ILE A 97 -3.32 0.44 22.65
CA ILE A 97 -2.33 1.49 22.97
C ILE A 97 -2.73 2.84 22.36
N LEU A 98 -3.25 2.83 21.13
CA LEU A 98 -3.63 4.03 20.40
C LEU A 98 -4.99 4.62 20.80
N ALA A 99 -5.83 3.86 21.45
CA ALA A 99 -7.24 4.22 21.70
C ALA A 99 -7.44 5.54 22.44
N GLY A 100 -6.50 5.91 23.32
CA GLY A 100 -6.55 7.17 24.08
C GLY A 100 -5.93 8.37 23.35
N SER A 101 -5.36 8.18 22.18
CA SER A 101 -4.73 9.26 21.42
C SER A 101 -5.75 10.07 20.61
N PRO A 102 -5.66 11.41 20.59
CA PRO A 102 -6.49 12.24 19.72
C PRO A 102 -6.07 12.17 18.24
N MET A 103 -4.90 11.59 17.94
CA MET A 103 -4.38 11.47 16.59
C MET A 103 -5.07 10.35 15.81
N LYS A 104 -5.01 10.43 14.49
CA LYS A 104 -5.46 9.40 13.55
C LYS A 104 -4.26 8.57 13.08
N PHE A 105 -4.42 7.25 12.99
CA PHE A 105 -3.32 6.34 12.68
C PHE A 105 -3.64 5.45 11.48
N ILE A 106 -2.77 5.45 10.50
CA ILE A 106 -2.70 4.39 9.49
C ILE A 106 -1.77 3.31 10.02
N ILE A 107 -2.26 2.10 10.18
CA ILE A 107 -1.42 0.92 10.40
C ILE A 107 -1.07 0.40 9.01
N PHE A 108 0.21 0.47 8.66
CA PHE A 108 0.70 0.17 7.32
C PHE A 108 1.43 -1.16 7.28
N ILE A 109 1.01 -2.03 6.34
CA ILE A 109 1.59 -3.34 6.09
C ILE A 109 2.09 -3.35 4.64
N ASP A 110 3.42 -3.24 4.46
CA ASP A 110 3.99 -3.22 3.11
C ASP A 110 4.30 -4.62 2.61
N ASP A 111 4.15 -4.83 1.29
CA ASP A 111 4.43 -6.08 0.55
C ASP A 111 3.75 -7.33 1.15
N LEU A 112 2.47 -7.19 1.53
CA LEU A 112 1.68 -8.25 2.14
C LEU A 112 1.51 -9.43 1.18
N CYS A 113 1.92 -10.61 1.62
CA CYS A 113 1.77 -11.85 0.89
C CYS A 113 1.72 -13.02 1.88
N PHE A 114 0.79 -13.94 1.71
CA PHE A 114 0.64 -15.13 2.54
C PHE A 114 1.04 -16.39 1.77
N ASP A 115 1.53 -17.38 2.47
CA ASP A 115 1.63 -18.75 1.99
C ASP A 115 0.37 -19.52 2.42
N SER A 116 0.06 -20.65 1.77
CA SER A 116 -1.19 -21.40 1.96
C SER A 116 -1.47 -21.93 3.40
N HIS A 117 -0.47 -21.87 4.28
CA HIS A 117 -0.56 -22.31 5.68
C HIS A 117 -0.12 -21.22 6.67
N ASP A 118 -0.35 -19.97 6.32
CA ASP A 118 0.10 -18.83 7.13
C ASP A 118 -0.99 -18.41 8.12
N ASP A 119 -0.79 -18.63 9.40
CA ASP A 119 -1.74 -18.30 10.47
C ASP A 119 -2.06 -16.78 10.50
N SER A 120 -1.11 -15.93 10.10
CA SER A 120 -1.31 -14.48 10.04
C SER A 120 -2.44 -14.06 9.11
N PHE A 121 -2.84 -14.92 8.16
CA PHE A 121 -3.97 -14.67 7.28
C PHE A 121 -5.30 -14.61 8.08
N GLY A 122 -5.53 -15.59 8.95
CA GLY A 122 -6.71 -15.63 9.83
C GLY A 122 -6.74 -14.46 10.81
N GLU A 123 -5.58 -14.09 11.34
CA GLU A 123 -5.43 -12.96 12.27
C GLU A 123 -5.75 -11.62 11.59
N LEU A 124 -5.23 -11.39 10.36
CA LEU A 124 -5.55 -10.19 9.60
C LEU A 124 -7.04 -10.12 9.26
N LYS A 125 -7.64 -11.26 8.86
CA LYS A 125 -9.07 -11.35 8.58
C LYS A 125 -9.90 -10.94 9.79
N ALA A 126 -9.59 -11.47 10.97
CA ALA A 126 -10.27 -11.10 12.22
C ALA A 126 -10.08 -9.62 12.57
N ALA A 127 -8.88 -9.07 12.35
CA ALA A 127 -8.58 -7.66 12.59
C ALA A 127 -9.34 -6.73 11.64
N LEU A 128 -9.56 -7.12 10.37
CA LEU A 128 -10.33 -6.34 9.39
C LEU A 128 -11.84 -6.36 9.67
N GLU A 129 -12.38 -7.48 10.16
CA GLU A 129 -13.80 -7.61 10.51
C GLU A 129 -14.20 -6.74 11.71
N GLY A 130 -13.26 -6.39 12.54
CA GLY A 130 -13.47 -5.68 13.80
C GLY A 130 -13.77 -6.62 14.95
N SER A 131 -13.12 -6.41 16.09
CA SER A 131 -13.45 -7.12 17.33
C SER A 131 -14.78 -6.61 17.90
N LEU A 132 -15.40 -7.42 18.76
CA LEU A 132 -16.60 -7.06 19.55
C LEU A 132 -16.44 -5.74 20.34
N CYS A 133 -15.21 -5.25 20.53
CA CYS A 133 -14.90 -3.99 21.22
C CYS A 133 -15.25 -2.72 20.41
N GLY A 134 -15.93 -2.83 19.27
CA GLY A 134 -16.28 -1.71 18.41
C GLY A 134 -15.09 -1.20 17.57
N ARG A 135 -15.38 -0.57 16.42
CA ARG A 135 -14.36 0.11 15.62
C ARG A 135 -13.82 1.29 16.41
N LYS A 136 -12.58 1.21 16.88
CA LYS A 136 -11.90 2.39 17.40
C LYS A 136 -11.67 3.35 16.24
N HIS A 137 -12.34 4.49 16.29
CA HIS A 137 -12.44 5.45 15.16
C HIS A 137 -11.13 6.18 14.81
N ASN A 138 -10.02 5.84 15.45
CA ASN A 138 -8.75 6.52 15.24
C ASN A 138 -7.68 5.67 14.52
N THR A 139 -8.04 4.47 14.03
CA THR A 139 -7.11 3.60 13.30
C THR A 139 -7.75 3.01 12.05
N ILE A 140 -7.01 2.98 10.93
CA ILE A 140 -7.34 2.24 9.71
C ILE A 140 -6.12 1.44 9.25
N ILE A 141 -6.35 0.36 8.49
CA ILE A 141 -5.28 -0.48 7.96
C ILE A 141 -5.11 -0.17 6.48
N TYR A 142 -3.86 0.14 6.08
CA TYR A 142 -3.45 0.20 4.69
C TYR A 142 -2.45 -0.91 4.42
N ALA A 143 -2.67 -1.67 3.37
CA ALA A 143 -1.75 -2.71 2.95
C ALA A 143 -1.37 -2.56 1.48
N THR A 144 -0.15 -2.94 1.13
CA THR A 144 0.26 -3.09 -0.25
C THR A 144 0.55 -4.55 -0.57
N SER A 145 0.35 -4.95 -1.83
CA SER A 145 0.76 -6.27 -2.31
C SER A 145 1.25 -6.18 -3.75
N ASN A 146 2.28 -6.95 -4.06
CA ASN A 146 2.77 -7.09 -5.43
C ASN A 146 2.03 -8.18 -6.23
N ARG A 147 0.97 -8.74 -5.66
CA ARG A 147 0.18 -9.80 -6.27
C ARG A 147 -1.30 -9.40 -6.30
N ARG A 148 -2.00 -9.86 -7.31
CA ARG A 148 -3.46 -9.74 -7.39
C ARG A 148 -4.13 -10.61 -6.33
N HIS A 149 -3.52 -11.74 -6.03
CA HIS A 149 -3.95 -12.68 -5.01
C HIS A 149 -2.95 -12.66 -3.85
N LEU A 150 -3.43 -12.44 -2.64
CA LEU A 150 -2.60 -12.27 -1.44
C LEU A 150 -1.92 -13.57 -1.00
N ILE A 151 -2.44 -14.75 -1.43
CA ILE A 151 -1.88 -16.07 -1.12
C ILE A 151 -1.07 -16.56 -2.32
N LYS A 152 0.09 -17.17 -2.08
CA LYS A 152 0.90 -17.84 -3.11
C LYS A 152 0.26 -19.17 -3.49
N GLU A 153 0.00 -19.35 -4.78
CA GLU A 153 -0.28 -20.69 -5.32
C GLU A 153 1.02 -21.51 -5.30
N SER A 154 1.01 -22.66 -4.63
CA SER A 154 2.13 -23.61 -4.74
C SER A 154 1.90 -24.54 -5.93
N PHE A 155 2.99 -25.07 -6.51
CA PHE A 155 2.89 -26.02 -7.61
C PHE A 155 2.22 -27.34 -7.19
N SER A 156 2.27 -27.70 -5.90
CA SER A 156 1.61 -28.86 -5.31
C SER A 156 0.08 -28.71 -5.22
N ASP A 157 -0.43 -27.49 -5.15
CA ASP A 157 -1.87 -27.20 -5.04
C ASP A 157 -2.60 -27.32 -6.38
N ARG A 158 -1.86 -27.45 -7.50
CA ARG A 158 -2.43 -27.61 -8.84
C ARG A 158 -2.99 -29.00 -9.12
N GLU A 159 -2.64 -29.99 -8.32
CA GLU A 159 -3.11 -31.38 -8.49
C GLU A 159 -4.44 -31.69 -7.80
N ASN A 160 -4.95 -30.78 -6.91
CA ASN A 160 -6.21 -30.94 -6.23
C ASN A 160 -7.16 -29.77 -6.53
N ASP A 161 -8.05 -29.94 -7.51
CA ASP A 161 -9.07 -28.92 -7.91
C ASP A 161 -9.97 -28.45 -6.76
N ILE A 162 -10.16 -29.22 -5.72
CA ILE A 162 -10.99 -28.89 -4.55
C ILE A 162 -10.30 -27.83 -3.69
N ASN A 163 -9.01 -27.98 -3.40
CA ASN A 163 -8.23 -27.01 -2.60
C ASN A 163 -8.08 -25.66 -3.30
N ARG A 164 -8.06 -25.65 -4.64
CA ARG A 164 -7.92 -24.41 -5.42
C ARG A 164 -9.13 -23.49 -5.29
N ASN A 165 -10.33 -24.02 -5.28
CA ASN A 165 -11.55 -23.24 -5.14
C ASN A 165 -11.67 -22.66 -3.72
N ASP A 166 -11.29 -23.40 -2.70
CA ASP A 166 -11.30 -22.93 -1.31
C ASP A 166 -10.27 -21.81 -1.10
N ILE A 167 -9.06 -21.96 -1.60
CA ILE A 167 -8.01 -20.94 -1.56
C ILE A 167 -8.45 -19.66 -2.30
N MET A 168 -9.07 -19.79 -3.48
CA MET A 168 -9.59 -18.63 -4.22
C MET A 168 -10.74 -17.93 -3.47
N GLN A 169 -11.62 -18.66 -2.83
CA GLN A 169 -12.69 -18.08 -2.01
C GLN A 169 -12.15 -17.37 -0.77
N GLU A 170 -11.15 -17.93 -0.11
CA GLU A 170 -10.49 -17.27 1.02
C GLU A 170 -9.78 -15.99 0.61
N GLN A 171 -9.12 -15.97 -0.54
CA GLN A 171 -8.45 -14.79 -1.10
C GLN A 171 -9.42 -13.65 -1.45
N LEU A 172 -10.54 -13.99 -2.10
CA LEU A 172 -11.60 -13.03 -2.40
C LEU A 172 -12.19 -12.47 -1.10
N SER A 173 -12.42 -13.35 -0.13
CA SER A 173 -12.92 -13.02 1.20
C SER A 173 -12.05 -11.99 1.94
N LEU A 174 -10.72 -12.04 1.85
CA LEU A 174 -9.83 -11.07 2.49
C LEU A 174 -9.83 -9.73 1.76
N SER A 175 -9.76 -9.75 0.43
CA SER A 175 -9.79 -8.52 -0.39
C SER A 175 -11.08 -7.73 -0.16
N ASP A 176 -12.22 -8.41 -0.05
CA ASP A 176 -13.53 -7.81 0.21
C ASP A 176 -13.61 -7.14 1.59
N ARG A 177 -12.86 -7.64 2.57
CA ARG A 177 -12.82 -7.08 3.93
C ARG A 177 -12.05 -5.77 4.06
N PHE A 178 -11.17 -5.48 3.12
CA PHE A 178 -10.51 -4.17 3.08
C PHE A 178 -11.50 -3.03 2.81
N GLY A 179 -12.62 -3.31 2.14
CA GLY A 179 -13.61 -2.29 1.79
C GLY A 179 -13.19 -1.37 0.63
N LEU A 180 -11.89 -1.12 0.44
CA LEU A 180 -11.35 -0.40 -0.71
C LEU A 180 -10.12 -1.11 -1.27
N SER A 181 -10.28 -1.75 -2.44
CA SER A 181 -9.20 -2.42 -3.15
C SER A 181 -8.85 -1.65 -4.43
N ILE A 182 -7.58 -1.27 -4.59
CA ILE A 182 -7.10 -0.41 -5.67
C ILE A 182 -5.98 -1.09 -6.43
N THR A 183 -6.16 -1.22 -7.75
CA THR A 183 -5.19 -1.91 -8.62
C THR A 183 -4.20 -0.93 -9.23
N PHE A 184 -2.91 -1.27 -9.17
CA PHE A 184 -1.81 -0.57 -9.81
C PHE A 184 -1.12 -1.51 -10.81
N ILE A 185 -1.42 -1.35 -12.09
CA ILE A 185 -0.80 -2.12 -13.17
C ILE A 185 0.29 -1.30 -13.86
N ASN A 186 1.28 -1.97 -14.44
CA ASN A 186 2.31 -1.27 -15.21
C ASN A 186 1.67 -0.43 -16.32
N PRO A 187 2.16 0.80 -16.55
CA PRO A 187 1.66 1.65 -17.61
C PRO A 187 1.95 1.03 -18.99
N ASP A 188 1.12 1.36 -19.95
CA ASP A 188 1.42 1.07 -21.33
C ASP A 188 2.62 1.88 -21.82
N LYS A 189 3.00 1.70 -23.09
CA LYS A 189 4.17 2.41 -23.67
C LYS A 189 3.97 3.93 -23.65
N LYS A 190 2.77 4.40 -23.98
CA LYS A 190 2.46 5.83 -24.04
C LYS A 190 2.53 6.46 -22.67
N ASP A 191 1.82 5.89 -21.71
CA ASP A 191 1.80 6.36 -20.33
C ASP A 191 3.21 6.32 -19.70
N TYR A 192 4.01 5.30 -20.02
CA TYR A 192 5.40 5.20 -19.53
C TYR A 192 6.26 6.36 -20.07
N LEU A 193 6.17 6.65 -21.37
CA LEU A 193 6.92 7.76 -21.98
C LEU A 193 6.43 9.11 -21.47
N ASP A 194 5.13 9.28 -21.20
CA ASP A 194 4.59 10.48 -20.56
C ASP A 194 5.15 10.67 -19.15
N ILE A 195 5.37 9.57 -18.40
CA ILE A 195 6.03 9.64 -17.08
C ILE A 195 7.49 10.09 -17.25
N VAL A 196 8.21 9.51 -18.20
CA VAL A 196 9.61 9.88 -18.51
C VAL A 196 9.72 11.37 -18.84
N ASP A 197 8.84 11.87 -19.69
CA ASP A 197 8.81 13.29 -20.09
C ASP A 197 8.51 14.22 -18.88
N LYS A 198 7.55 13.86 -18.04
CA LYS A 198 7.23 14.60 -16.82
C LYS A 198 8.44 14.67 -15.89
N ILE A 199 9.12 13.53 -15.67
CA ILE A 199 10.32 13.47 -14.81
C ILE A 199 11.47 14.29 -15.41
N ALA A 200 11.71 14.20 -16.71
CA ALA A 200 12.75 14.97 -17.41
C ALA A 200 12.49 16.48 -17.29
N LYS A 201 11.23 16.91 -17.42
CA LYS A 201 10.82 18.29 -17.26
C LYS A 201 11.04 18.78 -15.82
N ASP A 202 10.63 18.00 -14.82
CA ASP A 202 10.80 18.35 -13.40
C ASP A 202 12.28 18.49 -13.02
N ARG A 203 13.14 17.68 -13.66
CA ARG A 203 14.60 17.73 -13.47
C ARG A 203 15.30 18.71 -14.40
N MET A 204 14.56 19.49 -15.19
CA MET A 204 15.08 20.49 -16.15
C MET A 204 16.12 19.89 -17.11
N LEU A 205 15.93 18.64 -17.54
CA LEU A 205 16.85 17.98 -18.48
C LEU A 205 16.66 18.54 -19.89
N SER A 206 17.73 19.09 -20.46
CA SER A 206 17.77 19.54 -21.85
C SER A 206 18.27 18.42 -22.76
N VAL A 207 17.38 17.50 -23.13
CA VAL A 207 17.70 16.33 -23.98
C VAL A 207 16.71 16.25 -25.14
N ASN A 208 17.18 15.77 -26.30
CA ASN A 208 16.28 15.45 -27.41
C ASN A 208 15.29 14.38 -26.99
N GLN A 209 13.99 14.60 -27.22
CA GLN A 209 12.91 13.74 -26.77
C GLN A 209 12.98 12.33 -27.39
N ASP A 210 13.27 12.21 -28.68
CA ASP A 210 13.37 10.90 -29.34
C ASP A 210 14.49 10.05 -28.73
N LYS A 211 15.63 10.70 -28.44
CA LYS A 211 16.76 10.03 -27.77
C LYS A 211 16.41 9.61 -26.35
N LEU A 212 15.71 10.49 -25.60
CA LEU A 212 15.25 10.19 -24.24
C LEU A 212 14.33 8.97 -24.25
N HIS A 213 13.32 8.96 -25.12
CA HIS A 213 12.37 7.86 -25.27
C HIS A 213 13.05 6.54 -25.65
N LEU A 214 13.99 6.59 -26.60
CA LEU A 214 14.76 5.40 -27.01
C LEU A 214 15.54 4.79 -25.83
N VAL A 215 16.25 5.63 -25.08
CA VAL A 215 17.05 5.19 -23.92
C VAL A 215 16.13 4.64 -22.82
N ALA A 216 15.01 5.31 -22.54
CA ALA A 216 14.04 4.88 -21.54
C ALA A 216 13.43 3.50 -21.90
N GLU A 217 13.06 3.25 -23.16
CA GLU A 217 12.56 1.96 -23.62
C GLU A 217 13.62 0.84 -23.52
N GLN A 218 14.86 1.14 -23.89
CA GLN A 218 15.97 0.18 -23.74
C GLN A 218 16.21 -0.16 -22.26
N TRP A 219 16.13 0.84 -21.38
CA TRP A 219 16.28 0.63 -19.93
C TRP A 219 15.14 -0.20 -19.36
N ALA A 220 13.89 0.13 -19.69
CA ALA A 220 12.72 -0.63 -19.26
C ALA A 220 12.81 -2.10 -19.69
N SER A 221 13.22 -2.36 -20.93
CA SER A 221 13.42 -3.73 -21.44
C SER A 221 14.47 -4.52 -20.66
N ARG A 222 15.56 -3.87 -20.23
CA ARG A 222 16.61 -4.49 -19.41
C ARG A 222 16.18 -4.72 -17.97
N LYS A 223 15.28 -3.88 -17.42
CA LYS A 223 14.82 -3.92 -16.01
C LYS A 223 13.54 -4.71 -15.82
N GLY A 224 13.02 -5.34 -16.87
CA GLY A 224 11.86 -6.25 -16.79
C GLY A 224 10.51 -5.55 -16.85
N GLY A 225 10.44 -4.30 -17.36
CA GLY A 225 9.16 -3.66 -17.62
C GLY A 225 9.13 -2.14 -17.49
N ARG A 226 8.02 -1.57 -17.95
CA ARG A 226 7.75 -0.12 -17.99
C ARG A 226 7.13 0.36 -16.68
N SER A 227 7.76 0.12 -15.53
CA SER A 227 7.25 0.66 -14.28
C SER A 227 7.68 2.13 -14.09
N PRO A 228 6.92 2.95 -13.33
CA PRO A 228 7.34 4.31 -12.97
C PRO A 228 8.70 4.38 -12.27
N ARG A 229 9.11 3.30 -11.59
CA ARG A 229 10.45 3.19 -10.98
C ARG A 229 11.56 3.12 -12.04
N CYS A 230 11.25 2.66 -13.25
CA CYS A 230 12.20 2.54 -14.37
C CYS A 230 12.26 3.80 -15.22
N ALA A 231 11.32 4.72 -15.06
CA ALA A 231 11.33 6.02 -15.73
C ALA A 231 12.27 6.99 -15.03
#